data_ff31977526f467e21fc6adb482466806
#
_entry.id   ff31977526f467e21fc6adb482466806
#
_cell.length_a   1.000
_cell.length_b   1.000
_cell.length_c   1.000
_cell.angle_alpha   90.00
_cell.angle_beta   90.00
_cell.angle_gamma   90.00
#
_symmetry.space_group_name_H-M   'P 1'
#
loop_
_entity.id
_entity.type
_entity.pdbx_description
1 polymer ?
#
loop_
_entity_poly.entity_id
_entity_poly.type
_entity_poly.pdbx_seq_one_letter_code
_entity_poly.pdbx_strand_id
1 'polypeptide(L)'
;MITYTKPLSKLIGHFEKFPGIGPRTAQRLALFILKQPESTIRDFSKALLEAHSNVGRCKKCFNLTSDDECEICKNIERNQKLICVVAETQDLLALERAREFKGVYHVIGGLISPMDSVGPELLEIRSLVERVSKSEIDEIILALTPSVEGDTTSLYIGKLLAPFTKVTRIAYGLPMGSELEYVDEVTLARALEGRTKLN
;
A
#
# COMPACT_ATOMS: atom_id res chain seq x y z
N MET A 1 -25.18 13.25 -32.57
CA MET A 1 -24.86 12.57 -31.31
C MET A 1 -24.88 11.06 -31.58
N ILE A 2 -23.79 10.35 -31.36
CA ILE A 2 -23.79 8.90 -31.48
C ILE A 2 -24.51 8.37 -30.26
N THR A 3 -25.70 7.79 -30.44
CA THR A 3 -26.51 7.27 -29.33
C THR A 3 -26.27 5.75 -29.23
N TYR A 4 -25.55 5.33 -28.21
CA TYR A 4 -25.41 3.91 -27.88
C TYR A 4 -26.72 3.33 -27.33
N THR A 5 -26.90 2.03 -27.43
CA THR A 5 -28.01 1.34 -26.76
C THR A 5 -27.90 1.53 -25.23
N LYS A 6 -29.04 1.55 -24.54
CA LYS A 6 -29.06 1.73 -23.07
C LYS A 6 -28.12 0.77 -22.32
N PRO A 7 -28.09 -0.56 -22.62
CA PRO A 7 -27.16 -1.48 -21.94
C PRO A 7 -25.68 -1.10 -22.16
N LEU A 8 -25.32 -0.72 -23.40
CA LEU A 8 -23.94 -0.36 -23.72
C LEU A 8 -23.53 0.95 -23.02
N SER A 9 -24.42 1.94 -23.00
CA SER A 9 -24.17 3.21 -22.27
C SER A 9 -23.97 2.96 -20.78
N LYS A 10 -24.75 2.06 -20.16
CA LYS A 10 -24.59 1.67 -18.77
C LYS A 10 -23.24 1.01 -18.49
N LEU A 11 -22.80 0.10 -19.36
CA LEU A 11 -21.51 -0.57 -19.24
C LEU A 11 -20.34 0.41 -19.37
N ILE A 12 -20.40 1.33 -20.34
CA ILE A 12 -19.42 2.41 -20.49
C ILE A 12 -19.35 3.23 -19.21
N GLY A 13 -20.48 3.66 -18.66
CA GLY A 13 -20.55 4.46 -17.42
C GLY A 13 -20.01 3.72 -16.19
N HIS A 14 -20.04 2.39 -16.15
CA HIS A 14 -19.36 1.63 -15.10
C HIS A 14 -17.84 1.65 -15.25
N PHE A 15 -17.31 1.55 -16.47
CA PHE A 15 -15.88 1.64 -16.70
C PHE A 15 -15.32 3.04 -16.44
N GLU A 16 -16.09 4.10 -16.72
CA GLU A 16 -15.69 5.49 -16.44
C GLU A 16 -15.51 5.79 -14.95
N LYS A 17 -16.08 4.96 -14.05
CA LYS A 17 -15.91 5.10 -12.61
C LYS A 17 -14.55 4.61 -12.11
N PHE A 18 -13.81 3.85 -12.92
CA PHE A 18 -12.48 3.38 -12.52
C PHE A 18 -11.46 4.50 -12.64
N PRO A 19 -10.57 4.67 -11.64
CA PRO A 19 -9.55 5.70 -11.68
C PRO A 19 -8.63 5.51 -12.91
N GLY A 20 -8.32 6.60 -13.59
CA GLY A 20 -7.50 6.60 -14.81
C GLY A 20 -8.21 6.12 -16.09
N ILE A 21 -9.50 5.76 -16.03
CA ILE A 21 -10.27 5.37 -17.22
C ILE A 21 -11.16 6.52 -17.68
N GLY A 22 -10.74 7.18 -18.76
CA GLY A 22 -11.54 8.21 -19.42
C GLY A 22 -12.57 7.64 -20.41
N PRO A 23 -13.47 8.49 -20.95
CA PRO A 23 -14.56 8.09 -21.83
C PRO A 23 -14.15 7.25 -23.04
N ARG A 24 -13.04 7.60 -23.70
CA ARG A 24 -12.54 6.85 -24.87
C ARG A 24 -12.09 5.43 -24.51
N THR A 25 -11.41 5.29 -23.37
CA THR A 25 -10.95 3.97 -22.87
C THR A 25 -12.14 3.14 -22.42
N ALA A 26 -13.09 3.71 -21.68
CA ALA A 26 -14.31 3.06 -21.25
C ALA A 26 -15.13 2.50 -22.44
N GLN A 27 -15.30 3.30 -23.47
CA GLN A 27 -15.92 2.88 -24.74
C GLN A 27 -15.22 1.68 -25.35
N ARG A 28 -13.88 1.73 -25.46
CA ARG A 28 -13.09 0.66 -26.06
C ARG A 28 -13.19 -0.64 -25.26
N LEU A 29 -13.17 -0.55 -23.93
CA LEU A 29 -13.35 -1.70 -23.04
C LEU A 29 -14.75 -2.31 -23.19
N ALA A 30 -15.80 -1.49 -23.20
CA ALA A 30 -17.16 -1.95 -23.36
C ALA A 30 -17.39 -2.67 -24.70
N LEU A 31 -16.89 -2.09 -25.80
CA LEU A 31 -16.96 -2.72 -27.14
C LEU A 31 -16.12 -4.00 -27.23
N PHE A 32 -15.01 -4.09 -26.49
CA PHE A 32 -14.20 -5.32 -26.42
C PHE A 32 -14.99 -6.43 -25.72
N ILE A 33 -15.65 -6.14 -24.62
CA ILE A 33 -16.46 -7.09 -23.86
C ILE A 33 -17.59 -7.68 -24.72
N LEU A 34 -18.25 -6.87 -25.55
CA LEU A 34 -19.31 -7.35 -26.44
C LEU A 34 -18.84 -8.38 -27.48
N LYS A 35 -17.54 -8.43 -27.76
CA LYS A 35 -16.94 -9.40 -28.69
C LYS A 35 -16.48 -10.70 -28.03
N GLN A 36 -16.52 -10.75 -26.68
CA GLN A 36 -16.07 -11.94 -25.95
C GLN A 36 -17.15 -13.02 -25.91
N PRO A 37 -16.76 -14.29 -25.81
CA PRO A 37 -17.69 -15.38 -25.53
C PRO A 37 -18.42 -15.17 -24.20
N GLU A 38 -19.65 -15.63 -24.12
CA GLU A 38 -20.47 -15.51 -22.91
C GLU A 38 -19.80 -16.17 -21.69
N SER A 39 -19.10 -17.30 -21.88
CA SER A 39 -18.34 -17.96 -20.81
C SER A 39 -17.30 -17.03 -20.18
N THR A 40 -16.52 -16.32 -20.98
CA THR A 40 -15.51 -15.36 -20.51
C THR A 40 -16.15 -14.23 -19.70
N ILE A 41 -17.34 -13.76 -20.12
CA ILE A 41 -18.05 -12.70 -19.39
C ILE A 41 -18.59 -13.21 -18.04
N ARG A 42 -19.11 -14.43 -18.01
CA ARG A 42 -19.56 -15.07 -16.77
C ARG A 42 -18.42 -15.27 -15.78
N ASP A 43 -17.28 -15.78 -16.25
CA ASP A 43 -16.09 -16.00 -15.43
C ASP A 43 -15.55 -14.67 -14.87
N PHE A 44 -15.49 -13.63 -15.69
CA PHE A 44 -15.08 -12.30 -15.26
C PHE A 44 -16.03 -11.71 -14.20
N SER A 45 -17.35 -11.81 -14.43
CA SER A 45 -18.36 -11.33 -13.48
C SER A 45 -18.27 -12.08 -12.15
N LYS A 46 -18.06 -13.40 -12.21
CA LYS A 46 -17.88 -14.25 -11.02
C LYS A 46 -16.62 -13.86 -10.24
N ALA A 47 -15.49 -13.68 -10.94
CA ALA A 47 -14.23 -13.27 -10.32
C ALA A 47 -14.33 -11.91 -9.61
N LEU A 48 -15.06 -10.93 -10.19
CA LEU A 48 -15.32 -9.65 -9.55
C LEU A 48 -16.09 -9.80 -8.23
N LEU A 49 -17.16 -10.60 -8.25
CA LEU A 49 -17.98 -10.84 -7.06
C LEU A 49 -17.22 -11.63 -5.99
N GLU A 50 -16.48 -12.65 -6.38
CA GLU A 50 -15.66 -13.47 -5.48
C GLU A 50 -14.57 -12.63 -4.82
N ALA A 51 -13.85 -11.81 -5.59
CA ALA A 51 -12.83 -10.93 -5.05
C ALA A 51 -13.42 -9.94 -4.04
N HIS A 52 -14.56 -9.31 -4.38
CA HIS A 52 -15.22 -8.36 -3.48
C HIS A 52 -15.73 -9.02 -2.19
N SER A 53 -16.25 -10.25 -2.27
CA SER A 53 -16.86 -10.93 -1.11
C SER A 53 -15.85 -11.66 -0.22
N ASN A 54 -14.76 -12.17 -0.80
CA ASN A 54 -13.85 -13.08 -0.11
C ASN A 54 -12.51 -12.46 0.26
N VAL A 55 -12.17 -11.29 -0.30
CA VAL A 55 -10.94 -10.59 0.09
C VAL A 55 -11.26 -9.57 1.18
N GLY A 56 -10.71 -9.81 2.37
CA GLY A 56 -10.82 -8.94 3.52
C GLY A 56 -9.46 -8.46 4.01
N ARG A 57 -9.40 -7.98 5.25
CA ARG A 57 -8.16 -7.55 5.89
C ARG A 57 -7.71 -8.56 6.94
N CYS A 58 -6.43 -8.86 6.97
CA CYS A 58 -5.78 -9.68 7.98
C CYS A 58 -6.02 -9.06 9.38
N LYS A 59 -6.52 -9.84 10.33
CA LYS A 59 -6.79 -9.36 11.70
C LYS A 59 -5.54 -8.92 12.47
N LYS A 60 -4.34 -9.33 12.01
CA LYS A 60 -3.07 -9.03 12.68
C LYS A 60 -2.32 -7.86 12.06
N CYS A 61 -2.30 -7.73 10.73
CA CYS A 61 -1.48 -6.75 10.03
C CYS A 61 -2.22 -5.88 9.02
N PHE A 62 -3.53 -6.09 8.82
CA PHE A 62 -4.41 -5.34 7.92
C PHE A 62 -4.06 -5.45 6.42
N ASN A 63 -3.13 -6.35 6.05
CA ASN A 63 -2.92 -6.72 4.65
C ASN A 63 -4.14 -7.45 4.08
N LEU A 64 -4.30 -7.42 2.75
CA LEU A 64 -5.36 -8.17 2.08
C LEU A 64 -5.16 -9.68 2.24
N THR A 65 -6.26 -10.39 2.50
CA THR A 65 -6.29 -11.85 2.65
C THR A 65 -7.71 -12.37 2.48
N SER A 66 -7.86 -13.63 2.14
CA SER A 66 -9.14 -14.37 2.18
C SER A 66 -9.37 -15.10 3.51
N ASP A 67 -8.40 -15.09 4.41
CA ASP A 67 -8.43 -15.74 5.71
C ASP A 67 -8.41 -14.73 6.86
N ASP A 68 -8.49 -15.23 8.10
CA ASP A 68 -8.33 -14.41 9.31
C ASP A 68 -6.94 -13.78 9.41
N GLU A 69 -5.89 -14.54 9.08
CA GLU A 69 -4.51 -14.05 9.00
C GLU A 69 -3.91 -14.32 7.62
N CYS A 70 -3.14 -13.37 7.09
CA CYS A 70 -2.47 -13.52 5.81
C CYS A 70 -1.27 -14.48 5.91
N GLU A 71 -0.82 -14.99 4.76
CA GLU A 71 0.29 -15.94 4.65
C GLU A 71 1.59 -15.41 5.30
N ILE A 72 1.84 -14.10 5.26
CA ILE A 72 2.99 -13.49 5.90
C ILE A 72 2.92 -13.60 7.42
N CYS A 73 1.74 -13.34 8.01
CA CYS A 73 1.54 -13.42 9.45
C CYS A 73 1.54 -14.85 9.98
N LYS A 74 1.07 -15.82 9.18
CA LYS A 74 1.08 -17.24 9.50
C LYS A 74 2.47 -17.89 9.41
N ASN A 75 3.38 -17.29 8.63
CA ASN A 75 4.69 -17.88 8.38
C ASN A 75 5.58 -17.78 9.63
N ILE A 76 5.84 -18.92 10.25
CA ILE A 76 6.68 -19.05 11.46
C ILE A 76 8.19 -18.85 11.21
N GLU A 77 8.63 -18.92 9.96
CA GLU A 77 10.03 -18.68 9.59
C GLU A 77 10.38 -17.18 9.59
N ARG A 78 9.34 -16.31 9.61
CA ARG A 78 9.53 -14.87 9.65
C ARG A 78 9.78 -14.38 11.08
N ASN A 79 10.67 -13.40 11.19
CA ASN A 79 10.92 -12.73 12.46
C ASN A 79 9.69 -11.91 12.90
N GLN A 80 8.91 -12.45 13.83
CA GLN A 80 7.71 -11.81 14.38
C GLN A 80 8.02 -10.58 15.23
N LYS A 81 9.27 -10.38 15.65
CA LYS A 81 9.73 -9.21 16.45
C LYS A 81 10.20 -8.04 15.60
N LEU A 82 10.25 -8.20 14.28
CA LEU A 82 10.61 -7.16 13.32
C LEU A 82 9.40 -6.79 12.48
N ILE A 83 8.86 -5.58 12.65
CA ILE A 83 7.66 -5.12 11.94
C ILE A 83 8.01 -3.99 10.99
N CYS A 84 7.65 -4.15 9.71
CA CYS A 84 7.70 -3.08 8.71
C CYS A 84 6.31 -2.46 8.55
N VAL A 85 6.20 -1.17 8.83
CA VAL A 85 4.96 -0.40 8.70
C VAL A 85 4.92 0.25 7.31
N VAL A 86 3.83 0.01 6.60
CA VAL A 86 3.58 0.54 5.24
C VAL A 86 2.24 1.25 5.19
N ALA A 87 2.08 2.19 4.26
CA ALA A 87 0.81 2.87 4.09
C ALA A 87 -0.25 1.95 3.49
N GLU A 88 0.10 1.26 2.41
CA GLU A 88 -0.85 0.45 1.63
C GLU A 88 -0.31 -0.96 1.35
N THR A 89 -1.24 -1.87 0.99
CA THR A 89 -0.87 -3.24 0.56
C THR A 89 0.08 -3.24 -0.64
N GLN A 90 -0.01 -2.25 -1.53
CA GLN A 90 0.86 -2.14 -2.70
C GLN A 90 2.31 -1.92 -2.31
N ASP A 91 2.58 -1.14 -1.24
CA ASP A 91 3.92 -0.90 -0.70
C ASP A 91 4.50 -2.20 -0.12
N LEU A 92 3.68 -2.94 0.64
CA LEU A 92 4.05 -4.26 1.15
C LEU A 92 4.45 -5.19 0.01
N LEU A 93 3.65 -5.28 -1.04
CA LEU A 93 3.95 -6.13 -2.19
C LEU A 93 5.22 -5.69 -2.94
N ALA A 94 5.54 -4.40 -2.94
CA ALA A 94 6.78 -3.90 -3.51
C ALA A 94 8.00 -4.36 -2.70
N LEU A 95 7.93 -4.29 -1.37
CA LEU A 95 8.99 -4.78 -0.47
C LEU A 95 9.15 -6.30 -0.53
N GLU A 96 8.05 -7.06 -0.61
CA GLU A 96 8.10 -8.53 -0.75
C GLU A 96 8.76 -8.98 -2.07
N ARG A 97 8.59 -8.21 -3.15
CA ARG A 97 9.27 -8.49 -4.43
C ARG A 97 10.79 -8.40 -4.32
N ALA A 98 11.33 -7.57 -3.43
CA ALA A 98 12.77 -7.49 -3.19
C ALA A 98 13.32 -8.74 -2.48
N ARG A 99 12.49 -9.53 -1.76
CA ARG A 99 12.82 -10.77 -1.04
C ARG A 99 13.86 -10.65 0.07
N GLU A 100 14.25 -9.45 0.42
CA GLU A 100 15.31 -9.18 1.43
C GLU A 100 14.73 -9.09 2.85
N PHE A 101 13.49 -8.63 2.99
CA PHE A 101 12.85 -8.45 4.29
C PHE A 101 12.32 -9.77 4.85
N LYS A 102 12.75 -10.13 6.05
CA LYS A 102 12.38 -11.39 6.73
C LYS A 102 11.46 -11.19 7.94
N GLY A 103 11.03 -9.96 8.20
CA GLY A 103 10.07 -9.63 9.23
C GLY A 103 8.61 -9.78 8.78
N VAL A 104 7.72 -9.21 9.58
CA VAL A 104 6.28 -9.12 9.30
C VAL A 104 5.88 -7.67 9.04
N TYR A 105 4.66 -7.44 8.59
CA TYR A 105 4.19 -6.11 8.22
C TYR A 105 3.06 -5.61 9.10
N HIS A 106 2.78 -4.31 8.98
CA HIS A 106 1.56 -3.69 9.43
C HIS A 106 1.15 -2.61 8.41
N VAL A 107 -0.04 -2.76 7.83
CA VAL A 107 -0.61 -1.82 6.84
C VAL A 107 -1.50 -0.84 7.57
N ILE A 108 -1.18 0.45 7.52
CA ILE A 108 -1.94 1.48 8.26
C ILE A 108 -3.13 2.05 7.49
N GLY A 109 -3.23 1.76 6.19
CA GLY A 109 -4.39 2.13 5.35
C GLY A 109 -4.35 3.54 4.78
N GLY A 110 -3.19 4.20 4.77
CA GLY A 110 -2.98 5.54 4.23
C GLY A 110 -1.96 6.35 5.00
N LEU A 111 -1.96 7.66 4.80
CA LEU A 111 -1.10 8.63 5.49
C LEU A 111 -1.95 9.70 6.16
N ILE A 112 -1.44 10.32 7.23
CA ILE A 112 -2.08 11.49 7.85
C ILE A 112 -2.02 12.64 6.84
N SER A 113 -3.18 13.11 6.39
CA SER A 113 -3.33 14.20 5.42
C SER A 113 -4.44 15.15 5.89
N PRO A 114 -4.10 16.25 6.56
CA PRO A 114 -5.09 17.25 6.95
C PRO A 114 -5.84 17.87 5.76
N MET A 115 -5.17 17.98 4.61
CA MET A 115 -5.77 18.50 3.37
C MET A 115 -6.91 17.61 2.85
N ASP A 116 -6.76 16.28 3.02
CA ASP A 116 -7.75 15.29 2.63
C ASP A 116 -8.67 14.89 3.79
N SER A 117 -8.59 15.58 4.93
CA SER A 117 -9.34 15.27 6.16
C SER A 117 -9.06 13.87 6.69
N VAL A 118 -7.85 13.34 6.49
CA VAL A 118 -7.40 12.04 7.02
C VAL A 118 -6.60 12.27 8.29
N GLY A 119 -7.24 12.02 9.44
CA GLY A 119 -6.61 12.03 10.75
C GLY A 119 -6.09 10.64 11.15
N PRO A 120 -5.28 10.56 12.21
CA PRO A 120 -4.72 9.29 12.70
C PRO A 120 -5.79 8.28 13.16
N GLU A 121 -6.99 8.74 13.50
CA GLU A 121 -8.14 7.92 13.91
C GLU A 121 -8.77 7.12 12.76
N LEU A 122 -8.53 7.53 11.52
CA LEU A 122 -8.96 6.83 10.31
C LEU A 122 -7.96 5.78 9.82
N LEU A 123 -6.80 5.72 10.48
CA LEU A 123 -5.71 4.83 10.13
C LEU A 123 -5.51 3.74 11.21
N GLU A 124 -4.93 2.61 10.80
CA GLU A 124 -4.66 1.47 11.70
C GLU A 124 -3.43 1.69 12.60
N ILE A 125 -3.24 2.96 13.06
CA ILE A 125 -2.14 3.33 13.96
C ILE A 125 -2.42 2.85 15.38
N ARG A 126 -3.68 2.93 15.83
CA ARG A 126 -4.05 2.46 17.16
C ARG A 126 -3.83 0.94 17.30
N SER A 127 -4.21 0.17 16.31
CA SER A 127 -4.00 -1.28 16.28
C SER A 127 -2.51 -1.64 16.24
N LEU A 128 -1.67 -0.84 15.58
CA LEU A 128 -0.22 -0.97 15.63
C LEU A 128 0.31 -0.79 17.06
N VAL A 129 -0.09 0.29 17.74
CA VAL A 129 0.32 0.56 19.14
C VAL A 129 -0.13 -0.57 20.07
N GLU A 130 -1.36 -1.03 19.94
CA GLU A 130 -1.87 -2.16 20.72
C GLU A 130 -1.10 -3.45 20.45
N ARG A 131 -0.73 -3.72 19.20
CA ARG A 131 0.08 -4.88 18.83
C ARG A 131 1.48 -4.81 19.46
N VAL A 132 2.14 -3.66 19.39
CA VAL A 132 3.48 -3.46 19.94
C VAL A 132 3.47 -3.52 21.47
N SER A 133 2.50 -2.92 22.12
CA SER A 133 2.41 -2.91 23.59
C SER A 133 2.15 -4.29 24.21
N LYS A 134 1.58 -5.23 23.44
CA LYS A 134 1.25 -6.61 23.89
C LYS A 134 2.30 -7.65 23.52
N SER A 135 3.34 -7.28 22.79
CA SER A 135 4.34 -8.19 22.24
C SER A 135 5.74 -7.64 22.44
N GLU A 136 6.74 -8.50 22.57
CA GLU A 136 8.15 -8.09 22.53
C GLU A 136 8.54 -7.82 21.06
N ILE A 137 8.65 -6.58 20.69
CA ILE A 137 9.07 -6.14 19.36
C ILE A 137 10.46 -5.54 19.46
N ASP A 138 11.41 -6.02 18.67
CA ASP A 138 12.80 -5.57 18.67
C ASP A 138 12.95 -4.26 17.87
N GLU A 139 12.24 -4.16 16.74
CA GLU A 139 12.34 -2.99 15.87
C GLU A 139 11.08 -2.81 15.02
N ILE A 140 10.68 -1.53 14.88
CA ILE A 140 9.69 -1.06 13.92
C ILE A 140 10.42 -0.30 12.82
N ILE A 141 10.24 -0.72 11.56
CA ILE A 141 10.75 -0.01 10.39
C ILE A 141 9.60 0.73 9.72
N LEU A 142 9.66 2.05 9.66
CA LEU A 142 8.68 2.85 8.95
C LEU A 142 9.06 2.94 7.46
N ALA A 143 8.30 2.27 6.60
CA ALA A 143 8.49 2.25 5.16
C ALA A 143 7.33 3.01 4.48
N LEU A 144 7.22 4.31 4.81
CA LEU A 144 6.21 5.21 4.27
C LEU A 144 6.80 6.02 3.11
N THR A 145 5.92 6.45 2.19
CA THR A 145 6.33 7.28 1.04
C THR A 145 7.06 8.55 1.50
N PRO A 146 8.18 8.92 0.86
CA PRO A 146 8.94 10.12 1.19
C PRO A 146 8.22 11.40 0.70
N SER A 147 7.14 11.77 1.39
CA SER A 147 6.34 12.98 1.20
C SER A 147 6.17 13.72 2.51
N VAL A 148 5.57 14.92 2.48
CA VAL A 148 5.25 15.69 3.69
C VAL A 148 4.31 14.89 4.61
N GLU A 149 3.32 14.23 4.04
CA GLU A 149 2.37 13.38 4.75
C GLU A 149 3.06 12.13 5.32
N GLY A 150 3.94 11.49 4.55
CA GLY A 150 4.72 10.34 5.00
C GLY A 150 5.68 10.68 6.13
N ASP A 151 6.38 11.82 6.06
CA ASP A 151 7.25 12.31 7.12
C ASP A 151 6.43 12.66 8.39
N THR A 152 5.29 13.34 8.22
CA THR A 152 4.39 13.68 9.34
C THR A 152 3.87 12.43 10.02
N THR A 153 3.42 11.45 9.23
CA THR A 153 2.93 10.16 9.72
C THR A 153 4.04 9.39 10.44
N SER A 154 5.25 9.37 9.87
CA SER A 154 6.42 8.72 10.47
C SER A 154 6.80 9.33 11.81
N LEU A 155 6.82 10.65 11.91
CA LEU A 155 7.10 11.35 13.17
C LEU A 155 6.02 11.08 14.23
N TYR A 156 4.76 11.06 13.83
CA TYR A 156 3.65 10.76 14.73
C TYR A 156 3.75 9.32 15.28
N ILE A 157 3.90 8.34 14.41
CA ILE A 157 4.06 6.93 14.82
C ILE A 157 5.33 6.74 15.66
N GLY A 158 6.44 7.34 15.24
CA GLY A 158 7.71 7.27 15.95
C GLY A 158 7.59 7.75 17.40
N LYS A 159 6.92 8.89 17.64
CA LYS A 159 6.66 9.40 19.00
C LYS A 159 5.79 8.46 19.85
N LEU A 160 4.78 7.84 19.24
CA LEU A 160 3.91 6.91 19.96
C LEU A 160 4.62 5.62 20.35
N LEU A 161 5.51 5.10 19.49
CA LEU A 161 6.16 3.81 19.67
C LEU A 161 7.52 3.87 20.35
N ALA A 162 8.16 5.03 20.41
CA ALA A 162 9.46 5.22 21.07
C ALA A 162 9.56 4.67 22.51
N PRO A 163 8.49 4.71 23.36
CA PRO A 163 8.55 4.14 24.69
C PRO A 163 8.59 2.60 24.70
N PHE A 164 8.21 1.93 23.63
CA PHE A 164 8.02 0.48 23.58
C PHE A 164 9.15 -0.24 22.87
N THR A 165 9.72 0.35 21.82
CA THR A 165 10.70 -0.34 20.97
C THR A 165 11.52 0.66 20.16
N LYS A 166 12.61 0.16 19.54
CA LYS A 166 13.39 0.91 18.56
C LYS A 166 12.54 1.17 17.30
N VAL A 167 12.45 2.44 16.88
CA VAL A 167 11.77 2.84 15.65
C VAL A 167 12.80 3.40 14.68
N THR A 168 12.82 2.84 13.48
CA THR A 168 13.66 3.28 12.36
C THR A 168 12.79 3.61 11.15
N ARG A 169 13.36 4.23 10.15
CA ARG A 169 12.72 4.42 8.84
C ARG A 169 13.64 3.96 7.72
N ILE A 170 13.05 3.61 6.58
CA ILE A 170 13.84 3.31 5.38
C ILE A 170 14.66 4.53 4.99
N ALA A 171 15.88 4.29 4.50
CA ALA A 171 16.76 5.37 4.05
C ALA A 171 16.17 6.07 2.84
N TYR A 172 16.26 7.39 2.83
CA TYR A 172 16.03 8.20 1.64
C TYR A 172 17.36 8.34 0.92
N GLY A 173 17.42 7.80 -0.31
CA GLY A 173 18.67 7.76 -1.05
C GLY A 173 18.48 7.96 -2.54
N LEU A 174 19.60 8.08 -3.23
CA LEU A 174 19.62 8.15 -4.68
C LEU A 174 19.32 6.78 -5.27
N PRO A 175 18.44 6.69 -6.28
CA PRO A 175 18.23 5.45 -7.01
C PRO A 175 19.55 4.97 -7.64
N MET A 176 19.83 3.68 -7.60
CA MET A 176 21.02 3.11 -8.24
C MET A 176 20.98 3.39 -9.75
N GLY A 177 22.10 3.87 -10.28
CA GLY A 177 22.24 4.20 -11.70
C GLY A 177 21.73 5.60 -12.09
N SER A 178 21.26 6.43 -11.14
CA SER A 178 20.96 7.83 -11.42
C SER A 178 22.24 8.67 -11.44
N GLU A 179 22.32 9.60 -12.41
CA GLU A 179 23.37 10.61 -12.47
C GLU A 179 22.99 11.78 -11.56
N LEU A 180 23.95 12.29 -10.77
CA LEU A 180 23.71 13.32 -9.75
C LEU A 180 23.12 14.62 -10.33
N GLU A 181 23.48 14.95 -11.58
CA GLU A 181 23.02 16.18 -12.23
C GLU A 181 21.52 16.21 -12.55
N TYR A 182 20.87 15.03 -12.60
CA TYR A 182 19.41 14.92 -12.89
C TYR A 182 18.57 14.71 -11.62
N VAL A 183 19.18 14.70 -10.45
CA VAL A 183 18.47 14.54 -9.19
C VAL A 183 18.09 15.90 -8.62
N ASP A 184 16.86 16.01 -8.15
CA ASP A 184 16.37 17.23 -7.53
C ASP A 184 17.09 17.57 -6.22
N GLU A 185 17.12 18.86 -5.88
CA GLU A 185 17.86 19.39 -4.73
C GLU A 185 17.41 18.79 -3.38
N VAL A 186 16.11 18.48 -3.24
CA VAL A 186 15.56 17.92 -1.99
C VAL A 186 16.05 16.49 -1.80
N THR A 187 16.04 15.70 -2.84
CA THR A 187 16.56 14.31 -2.83
C THR A 187 18.06 14.30 -2.54
N LEU A 188 18.83 15.20 -3.15
CA LEU A 188 20.27 15.33 -2.88
C LEU A 188 20.54 15.73 -1.42
N ALA A 189 19.81 16.70 -0.88
CA ALA A 189 19.93 17.11 0.51
C ALA A 189 19.66 15.96 1.48
N ARG A 190 18.57 15.20 1.26
CA ARG A 190 18.22 14.02 2.07
C ARG A 190 19.24 12.89 1.97
N ALA A 191 19.80 12.65 0.78
CA ALA A 191 20.87 11.67 0.58
C ALA A 191 22.14 12.06 1.35
N LEU A 192 22.49 13.34 1.38
CA LEU A 192 23.62 13.86 2.16
C LEU A 192 23.38 13.77 3.68
N GLU A 193 22.17 14.06 4.15
CA GLU A 193 21.78 13.87 5.55
C GLU A 193 21.88 12.42 5.98
N GLY A 194 21.36 11.51 5.14
CA GLY A 194 21.33 10.06 5.37
C GLY A 194 22.64 9.33 5.06
N ARG A 195 23.76 10.04 4.76
CA ARG A 195 25.02 9.43 4.42
C ARG A 195 25.55 8.48 5.49
N THR A 196 26.07 7.33 5.07
CA THR A 196 26.65 6.33 5.95
C THR A 196 28.17 6.37 5.90
N LYS A 197 28.83 5.99 7.01
CA LYS A 197 30.27 5.87 7.06
C LYS A 197 30.72 4.61 6.29
N LEU A 198 31.70 4.77 5.41
CA LEU A 198 32.37 3.63 4.80
C LEU A 198 33.34 3.04 5.82
N ASN A 199 33.28 1.70 5.99
CA ASN A 199 34.21 0.94 6.84
C ASN A 199 35.36 0.42 6.01
#